data_7ae2cc28fb6c131657ccd132a8ac77a1
#
_entry.id   7ae2cc28fb6c131657ccd132a8ac77a1
#
_cell.length_a   1.000
_cell.length_b   1.000
_cell.length_c   1.000
_cell.angle_alpha   90.00
_cell.angle_beta   90.00
_cell.angle_gamma   90.00
#
_symmetry.space_group_name_H-M   'P 1'
#
loop_
_entity.id
_entity.type
_entity.pdbx_description
1 polymer ?
#
loop_
_entity_poly.entity_id
_entity_poly.type
_entity_poly.pdbx_seq_one_letter_code
_entity_poly.pdbx_strand_id
1 'polypeptide(L)'
;IIPAVSTSIGAVAFQATQGPLDEITSISSEQELVSKFGKPTSTTFEGFFTAANFLAYSNSLRVVRVQNSSVSNATESGSTFVIKNTTDYQDNYADGSASVGLWAARTAGAHGNNLKIESCPSATAYEETSKTTVNDASTAVGDTVVTVTSASGISAGDIVNFGDQYEYRVISISSN
;
A
#
# COMPACT_ATOMS: atom_id res chain seq x y z
N ILE A 1 -34.10 31.98 -30.37
CA ILE A 1 -33.14 32.05 -29.24
C ILE A 1 -32.49 30.68 -29.17
N ILE A 2 -31.25 30.59 -29.57
CA ILE A 2 -30.44 29.37 -29.38
C ILE A 2 -29.88 29.48 -27.96
N PRO A 3 -30.26 28.60 -27.01
CA PRO A 3 -29.62 28.59 -25.72
C PRO A 3 -28.18 28.23 -25.92
N ALA A 4 -27.26 29.12 -25.59
CA ALA A 4 -25.86 28.82 -25.51
C ALA A 4 -25.63 27.94 -24.29
N VAL A 5 -25.66 26.63 -24.48
CA VAL A 5 -25.27 25.69 -23.44
C VAL A 5 -23.74 25.68 -23.44
N SER A 6 -23.17 26.49 -22.58
CA SER A 6 -21.72 26.49 -22.31
C SER A 6 -21.43 25.28 -21.40
N THR A 7 -20.90 24.21 -21.96
CA THR A 7 -20.31 23.13 -21.17
C THR A 7 -18.90 23.56 -20.77
N SER A 8 -18.71 23.91 -19.48
CA SER A 8 -17.39 24.23 -18.96
C SER A 8 -16.60 22.95 -18.68
N ILE A 9 -15.81 22.52 -19.64
CA ILE A 9 -14.87 21.42 -19.47
C ILE A 9 -13.48 22.01 -19.25
N GLY A 10 -12.88 21.74 -18.12
CA GLY A 10 -11.50 22.10 -17.82
C GLY A 10 -10.54 20.98 -18.12
N ALA A 11 -9.27 21.33 -18.32
CA ALA A 11 -8.18 20.37 -18.42
C ALA A 11 -6.97 20.87 -17.64
N VAL A 12 -6.31 19.97 -16.91
CA VAL A 12 -5.10 20.27 -16.15
C VAL A 12 -4.12 19.11 -16.21
N ALA A 13 -2.84 19.44 -16.32
CA ALA A 13 -1.75 18.49 -16.16
C ALA A 13 -0.93 18.91 -14.92
N PHE A 14 -0.74 17.98 -13.95
CA PHE A 14 0.02 18.29 -12.76
C PHE A 14 0.70 17.04 -12.17
N GLN A 15 1.65 17.27 -11.28
CA GLN A 15 2.29 16.20 -10.50
C GLN A 15 1.42 15.79 -9.32
N ALA A 16 1.28 14.48 -9.10
CA ALA A 16 0.51 13.94 -7.98
C ALA A 16 1.25 12.77 -7.34
N THR A 17 0.89 12.46 -6.09
CA THR A 17 1.54 11.40 -5.31
C THR A 17 1.13 10.00 -5.73
N GLN A 18 -0.02 9.85 -6.36
CA GLN A 18 -0.59 8.57 -6.84
C GLN A 18 -1.46 8.80 -8.07
N GLY A 19 -2.05 7.74 -8.59
CA GLY A 19 -2.95 7.77 -9.74
C GLY A 19 -2.26 7.37 -11.05
N PRO A 20 -3.03 7.17 -12.13
CA PRO A 20 -2.48 6.77 -13.42
C PRO A 20 -1.61 7.87 -14.03
N LEU A 21 -0.55 7.47 -14.73
CA LEU A 21 0.32 8.34 -15.51
C LEU A 21 -0.13 8.34 -16.98
N ASP A 22 0.05 9.49 -17.64
CA ASP A 22 -0.17 9.65 -19.08
C ASP A 22 -1.57 9.22 -19.55
N GLU A 23 -2.55 9.25 -18.65
CA GLU A 23 -3.94 8.88 -18.91
C GLU A 23 -4.86 10.04 -18.58
N ILE A 24 -5.83 10.33 -19.48
CA ILE A 24 -6.83 11.34 -19.23
C ILE A 24 -7.89 10.80 -18.27
N THR A 25 -7.89 11.31 -17.06
CA THR A 25 -8.84 10.93 -16.02
C THR A 25 -9.91 12.00 -15.85
N SER A 26 -11.18 11.61 -15.92
CA SER A 26 -12.31 12.50 -15.66
C SER A 26 -12.54 12.64 -14.17
N ILE A 27 -12.68 13.86 -13.69
CA ILE A 27 -12.90 14.21 -12.29
C ILE A 27 -14.10 15.13 -12.17
N SER A 28 -15.00 14.82 -11.25
CA SER A 28 -16.26 15.55 -11.03
C SER A 28 -16.31 16.30 -9.69
N SER A 29 -15.43 15.98 -8.76
CA SER A 29 -15.39 16.58 -7.42
C SER A 29 -13.98 16.58 -6.83
N GLU A 30 -13.75 17.43 -5.83
CA GLU A 30 -12.50 17.47 -5.09
C GLU A 30 -12.24 16.15 -4.33
N GLN A 31 -13.29 15.50 -3.80
CA GLN A 31 -13.16 14.21 -3.14
C GLN A 31 -12.65 13.13 -4.10
N GLU A 32 -13.15 13.12 -5.33
CA GLU A 32 -12.66 12.22 -6.37
C GLU A 32 -11.22 12.55 -6.77
N LEU A 33 -10.86 13.83 -6.84
CA LEU A 33 -9.50 14.29 -7.09
C LEU A 33 -8.53 13.74 -6.03
N VAL A 34 -8.87 13.89 -4.75
CA VAL A 34 -8.08 13.35 -3.62
C VAL A 34 -8.01 11.83 -3.67
N SER A 35 -9.12 11.15 -3.93
CA SER A 35 -9.16 9.68 -3.97
C SER A 35 -8.26 9.11 -5.07
N LYS A 36 -8.23 9.73 -6.25
CA LYS A 36 -7.45 9.25 -7.41
C LYS A 36 -6.01 9.71 -7.40
N PHE A 37 -5.74 10.95 -7.01
CA PHE A 37 -4.41 11.57 -7.15
C PHE A 37 -3.70 11.85 -5.83
N GLY A 38 -4.37 11.58 -4.70
CA GLY A 38 -3.83 11.81 -3.36
C GLY A 38 -4.00 13.24 -2.88
N LYS A 39 -3.60 13.46 -1.63
CA LYS A 39 -3.61 14.81 -1.02
C LYS A 39 -2.45 15.66 -1.56
N PRO A 40 -2.61 16.99 -1.60
CA PRO A 40 -1.52 17.88 -1.98
C PRO A 40 -0.35 17.80 -1.00
N THR A 41 0.85 17.95 -1.52
CA THR A 41 2.11 18.05 -0.76
C THR A 41 2.76 19.41 -1.02
N SER A 42 3.87 19.69 -0.34
CA SER A 42 4.65 20.91 -0.55
C SER A 42 5.15 21.10 -2.00
N THR A 43 5.17 20.02 -2.79
CA THR A 43 5.66 20.03 -4.18
C THR A 43 4.55 19.89 -5.23
N THR A 44 3.33 19.49 -4.81
CA THR A 44 2.22 19.21 -5.73
C THR A 44 1.01 20.12 -5.50
N PHE A 45 1.08 21.03 -4.54
CA PHE A 45 -0.08 21.82 -4.10
C PHE A 45 -0.60 22.79 -5.15
N GLU A 46 0.26 23.38 -5.96
CA GLU A 46 -0.15 24.39 -6.97
C GLU A 46 -1.10 23.77 -8.00
N GLY A 47 -0.71 22.63 -8.59
CA GLY A 47 -1.54 21.94 -9.56
C GLY A 47 -2.81 21.38 -8.93
N PHE A 48 -2.71 20.83 -7.71
CA PHE A 48 -3.87 20.32 -6.98
C PHE A 48 -4.91 21.40 -6.70
N PHE A 49 -4.50 22.54 -6.13
CA PHE A 49 -5.45 23.62 -5.82
C PHE A 49 -5.97 24.33 -7.07
N THR A 50 -5.22 24.36 -8.15
CA THR A 50 -5.73 24.83 -9.45
C THR A 50 -6.89 23.95 -9.92
N ALA A 51 -6.74 22.63 -9.83
CA ALA A 51 -7.80 21.67 -10.15
C ALA A 51 -9.00 21.77 -9.19
N ALA A 52 -8.74 21.86 -7.88
CA ALA A 52 -9.79 21.98 -6.85
C ALA A 52 -10.60 23.27 -7.00
N ASN A 53 -9.94 24.39 -7.27
CA ASN A 53 -10.61 25.68 -7.53
C ASN A 53 -11.52 25.61 -8.76
N PHE A 54 -11.10 24.93 -9.83
CA PHE A 54 -11.96 24.72 -10.99
C PHE A 54 -13.17 23.86 -10.63
N LEU A 55 -12.99 22.81 -9.85
CA LEU A 55 -14.06 21.92 -9.42
C LEU A 55 -15.10 22.57 -8.48
N ALA A 56 -14.76 23.71 -7.87
CA ALA A 56 -15.73 24.50 -7.10
C ALA A 56 -16.80 25.14 -8.00
N TYR A 57 -16.56 25.30 -9.29
CA TYR A 57 -17.45 25.94 -10.25
C TYR A 57 -17.94 24.99 -11.35
N SER A 58 -17.29 23.86 -11.55
CA SER A 58 -17.62 22.90 -12.61
C SER A 58 -17.38 21.47 -12.12
N ASN A 59 -18.16 20.53 -12.62
CA ASN A 59 -18.02 19.10 -12.34
C ASN A 59 -17.41 18.31 -13.51
N SER A 60 -16.74 18.97 -14.44
CA SER A 60 -16.16 18.32 -15.62
C SER A 60 -14.73 18.76 -15.81
N LEU A 61 -13.80 18.09 -15.11
CA LEU A 61 -12.36 18.31 -15.21
C LEU A 61 -11.67 17.09 -15.83
N ARG A 62 -10.81 17.32 -16.80
CA ARG A 62 -9.90 16.32 -17.37
C ARG A 62 -8.51 16.50 -16.73
N VAL A 63 -8.03 15.48 -16.07
CA VAL A 63 -6.76 15.50 -15.37
C VAL A 63 -5.80 14.52 -16.02
N VAL A 64 -4.57 14.97 -16.26
CA VAL A 64 -3.43 14.12 -16.63
C VAL A 64 -2.36 14.27 -15.58
N ARG A 65 -2.00 13.14 -14.94
CA ARG A 65 -0.85 13.11 -14.04
C ARG A 65 0.43 13.04 -14.83
N VAL A 66 1.33 13.98 -14.57
CA VAL A 66 2.69 13.99 -15.11
C VAL A 66 3.70 13.71 -14.00
N GLN A 67 4.80 13.06 -14.33
CA GLN A 67 5.88 12.76 -13.40
C GLN A 67 7.23 12.92 -14.11
N ASN A 68 8.28 13.00 -13.33
CA ASN A 68 9.64 12.94 -13.85
C ASN A 68 10.05 11.49 -14.20
N SER A 69 11.17 11.35 -14.91
CA SER A 69 11.69 10.06 -15.36
C SER A 69 12.17 9.13 -14.22
N SER A 70 12.22 9.61 -12.98
CA SER A 70 12.69 8.83 -11.83
C SER A 70 11.57 8.15 -11.05
N VAL A 71 10.32 8.32 -11.46
CA VAL A 71 9.18 7.68 -10.79
C VAL A 71 9.18 6.16 -11.10
N SER A 72 8.89 5.35 -10.09
CA SER A 72 8.73 3.89 -10.23
C SER A 72 7.58 3.39 -9.37
N ASN A 73 7.08 2.21 -9.72
CA ASN A 73 6.15 1.47 -8.86
C ASN A 73 6.94 0.78 -7.73
N ALA A 74 6.36 0.70 -6.54
CA ALA A 74 6.90 -0.17 -5.51
C ALA A 74 6.70 -1.63 -5.94
N THR A 75 7.74 -2.45 -5.83
CA THR A 75 7.75 -3.85 -6.22
C THR A 75 8.34 -4.70 -5.10
N GLU A 76 7.94 -5.96 -5.02
CA GLU A 76 8.49 -6.90 -4.05
C GLU A 76 10.00 -7.10 -4.24
N SER A 77 10.45 -7.17 -5.47
CA SER A 77 11.86 -7.37 -5.81
C SER A 77 12.73 -6.13 -5.60
N GLY A 78 12.15 -4.96 -5.36
CA GLY A 78 12.87 -3.68 -5.33
C GLY A 78 13.39 -3.20 -6.70
N SER A 79 12.98 -3.86 -7.79
CA SER A 79 13.37 -3.48 -9.15
C SER A 79 12.77 -2.14 -9.55
N THR A 80 13.51 -1.34 -10.29
CA THR A 80 13.01 -0.11 -10.89
C THR A 80 12.10 -0.46 -12.04
N PHE A 81 10.82 -0.11 -11.94
CA PHE A 81 9.79 -0.52 -12.86
C PHE A 81 8.66 0.51 -12.92
N VAL A 82 8.10 0.76 -14.09
CA VAL A 82 7.05 1.76 -14.26
C VAL A 82 5.86 1.15 -15.01
N ILE A 83 4.77 0.99 -14.30
CA ILE A 83 3.44 0.75 -14.89
C ILE A 83 2.71 2.09 -14.87
N LYS A 84 2.45 2.66 -16.03
CA LYS A 84 1.85 3.98 -16.15
C LYS A 84 0.37 3.98 -15.78
N ASN A 85 -0.36 3.01 -16.33
CA ASN A 85 -1.81 2.88 -16.17
C ASN A 85 -2.25 1.45 -16.48
N THR A 86 -3.55 1.19 -16.45
CA THR A 86 -4.10 -0.14 -16.67
C THR A 86 -3.86 -0.65 -18.09
N THR A 87 -3.91 0.20 -19.09
CA THR A 87 -3.65 -0.17 -20.50
C THR A 87 -2.18 -0.58 -20.67
N ASP A 88 -1.26 0.22 -20.16
CA ASP A 88 0.17 -0.09 -20.17
C ASP A 88 0.47 -1.44 -19.48
N TYR A 89 -0.21 -1.71 -18.35
CA TYR A 89 -0.09 -3.01 -17.70
C TYR A 89 -0.57 -4.17 -18.60
N GLN A 90 -1.73 -4.03 -19.20
CA GLN A 90 -2.31 -5.08 -20.05
C GLN A 90 -1.48 -5.36 -21.31
N ASP A 91 -0.95 -4.29 -21.91
CA ASP A 91 -0.23 -4.39 -23.17
C ASP A 91 1.21 -4.91 -23.00
N ASN A 92 1.85 -4.63 -21.86
CA ASN A 92 3.29 -4.86 -21.70
C ASN A 92 3.66 -5.80 -20.56
N TYR A 93 2.75 -6.08 -19.59
CA TYR A 93 3.15 -6.73 -18.34
C TYR A 93 2.21 -7.83 -17.84
N ALA A 94 1.02 -7.95 -18.44
CA ALA A 94 0.01 -8.90 -17.97
C ALA A 94 0.41 -10.37 -18.19
N ASP A 95 1.35 -10.64 -19.06
CA ASP A 95 1.90 -11.97 -19.34
C ASP A 95 2.91 -12.46 -18.28
N GLY A 96 3.24 -11.60 -17.29
CA GLY A 96 4.20 -11.93 -16.24
C GLY A 96 5.66 -11.86 -16.67
N SER A 97 5.96 -11.25 -17.81
CA SER A 97 7.34 -11.14 -18.35
C SER A 97 8.26 -10.25 -17.54
N ALA A 98 7.72 -9.43 -16.65
CA ALA A 98 8.48 -8.49 -15.84
C ALA A 98 8.99 -9.11 -14.53
N SER A 99 10.27 -8.94 -14.23
CA SER A 99 10.91 -9.43 -12.98
C SER A 99 10.64 -8.51 -11.80
N VAL A 100 9.38 -8.36 -11.40
CA VAL A 100 8.97 -7.46 -10.30
C VAL A 100 8.64 -8.20 -9.00
N GLY A 101 8.77 -9.52 -8.95
CA GLY A 101 8.26 -10.36 -7.88
C GLY A 101 6.77 -10.69 -8.07
N LEU A 102 6.13 -11.21 -7.02
CA LEU A 102 4.71 -11.56 -7.06
C LEU A 102 3.79 -10.34 -7.00
N TRP A 103 4.29 -9.21 -6.51
CA TRP A 103 3.51 -8.02 -6.21
C TRP A 103 4.17 -6.75 -6.73
N ALA A 104 3.38 -5.90 -7.33
CA ALA A 104 3.75 -4.54 -7.69
C ALA A 104 2.61 -3.57 -7.36
N ALA A 105 2.95 -2.39 -6.89
CA ALA A 105 1.95 -1.34 -6.67
C ALA A 105 1.33 -0.93 -8.00
N ARG A 106 0.02 -0.78 -8.03
CA ARG A 106 -0.73 -0.42 -9.24
C ARG A 106 -0.33 0.93 -9.83
N THR A 107 0.06 1.88 -8.98
CA THR A 107 0.39 3.24 -9.39
C THR A 107 1.83 3.56 -9.03
N ALA A 108 2.54 4.20 -9.94
CA ALA A 108 3.89 4.66 -9.71
C ALA A 108 3.95 5.82 -8.71
N GLY A 109 4.95 5.84 -7.85
CA GLY A 109 5.22 6.86 -6.85
C GLY A 109 5.38 6.31 -5.43
N ALA A 110 5.82 7.17 -4.51
CA ALA A 110 6.16 6.81 -3.14
C ALA A 110 4.99 6.24 -2.31
N HIS A 111 3.74 6.46 -2.75
CA HIS A 111 2.56 5.91 -2.08
C HIS A 111 2.60 4.38 -1.99
N GLY A 112 3.12 3.71 -3.03
CA GLY A 112 3.25 2.26 -3.06
C GLY A 112 4.14 1.68 -1.95
N ASN A 113 5.11 2.44 -1.46
CA ASN A 113 6.02 2.01 -0.40
C ASN A 113 5.33 1.87 0.98
N ASN A 114 4.12 2.41 1.12
CA ASN A 114 3.33 2.29 2.35
C ASN A 114 2.40 1.07 2.34
N LEU A 115 2.38 0.28 1.26
CA LEU A 115 1.56 -0.92 1.17
C LEU A 115 2.30 -2.08 1.82
N LYS A 116 1.58 -2.82 2.66
CA LYS A 116 2.01 -4.10 3.20
C LYS A 116 1.07 -5.18 2.67
N ILE A 117 1.62 -6.25 2.12
CA ILE A 117 0.86 -7.38 1.61
C ILE A 117 1.21 -8.59 2.45
N GLU A 118 0.19 -9.25 2.95
CA GLU A 118 0.29 -10.52 3.64
C GLU A 118 -0.59 -11.53 2.90
N SER A 119 -0.01 -12.65 2.49
CA SER A 119 -0.72 -13.71 1.79
C SER A 119 -0.52 -15.03 2.55
N CYS A 120 -1.62 -15.65 2.90
CA CYS A 120 -1.61 -16.99 3.48
C CYS A 120 -2.21 -17.99 2.47
N PRO A 121 -1.39 -18.69 1.69
CA PRO A 121 -1.85 -19.56 0.61
C PRO A 121 -2.52 -20.86 1.14
N SER A 122 -2.27 -21.22 2.38
CA SER A 122 -2.89 -22.41 3.01
C SER A 122 -2.99 -22.26 4.52
N ALA A 123 -3.89 -23.03 5.16
CA ALA A 123 -4.03 -23.07 6.62
C ALA A 123 -2.73 -23.51 7.32
N THR A 124 -1.97 -24.39 6.72
CA THR A 124 -0.66 -24.84 7.22
C THR A 124 0.43 -23.76 7.19
N ALA A 125 0.25 -22.68 6.45
CA ALA A 125 1.17 -21.54 6.48
C ALA A 125 1.13 -20.78 7.82
N TYR A 126 0.08 -21.02 8.64
CA TYR A 126 -0.02 -20.49 10.01
C TYR A 126 0.53 -21.44 11.06
N GLU A 127 0.79 -22.71 10.72
CA GLU A 127 1.49 -23.61 11.64
C GLU A 127 2.98 -23.23 11.66
N GLU A 128 3.36 -22.48 12.65
CA GLU A 128 4.77 -22.27 12.92
C GLU A 128 5.37 -23.55 13.53
N THR A 129 6.45 -24.01 12.93
CA THR A 129 7.34 -24.96 13.60
C THR A 129 7.82 -24.34 14.91
N SER A 130 8.00 -25.14 15.95
CA SER A 130 8.44 -24.67 17.25
C SER A 130 9.63 -23.73 17.14
N LYS A 131 9.47 -22.46 17.54
CA LYS A 131 10.52 -21.43 17.46
C LYS A 131 11.58 -21.58 18.54
N THR A 132 11.21 -22.13 19.68
CA THR A 132 12.08 -22.26 20.84
C THR A 132 11.60 -23.41 21.72
N THR A 133 12.38 -23.73 22.73
CA THR A 133 12.04 -24.72 23.74
C THR A 133 12.01 -24.07 25.11
N VAL A 134 11.13 -24.57 25.98
CA VAL A 134 11.14 -24.21 27.40
C VAL A 134 12.45 -24.69 28.00
N ASN A 135 13.20 -23.80 28.63
CA ASN A 135 14.48 -24.08 29.27
C ASN A 135 14.39 -23.90 30.79
N ASP A 136 13.34 -24.47 31.37
CA ASP A 136 13.08 -24.44 32.81
C ASP A 136 12.41 -25.75 33.22
N ALA A 137 13.13 -26.57 33.97
CA ALA A 137 12.65 -27.86 34.46
C ALA A 137 11.58 -27.72 35.57
N SER A 138 11.39 -26.51 36.09
CA SER A 138 10.43 -26.22 37.17
C SER A 138 9.13 -25.56 36.69
N THR A 139 8.98 -25.31 35.38
CA THR A 139 7.76 -24.73 34.83
C THR A 139 6.54 -25.58 35.17
N ALA A 140 5.56 -24.98 35.81
CA ALA A 140 4.35 -25.61 36.30
C ALA A 140 3.07 -24.89 35.89
N VAL A 141 1.95 -25.56 36.01
CA VAL A 141 0.62 -24.96 35.74
C VAL A 141 0.38 -23.81 36.74
N GLY A 142 0.09 -22.63 36.18
CA GLY A 142 -0.13 -21.39 36.95
C GLY A 142 1.06 -20.46 36.97
N ASP A 143 2.20 -20.84 36.40
CA ASP A 143 3.32 -19.93 36.24
C ASP A 143 2.98 -18.82 35.27
N THR A 144 3.40 -17.61 35.59
CA THR A 144 3.22 -16.41 34.75
C THR A 144 4.51 -16.02 34.00
N VAL A 145 5.60 -16.69 34.30
CA VAL A 145 6.91 -16.49 33.66
C VAL A 145 7.45 -17.84 33.22
N VAL A 146 7.85 -17.94 31.97
CA VAL A 146 8.43 -19.13 31.37
C VAL A 146 9.78 -18.77 30.77
N THR A 147 10.82 -19.49 31.17
CA THR A 147 12.16 -19.35 30.59
C THR A 147 12.28 -20.20 29.34
N VAL A 148 12.71 -19.58 28.24
CA VAL A 148 12.92 -20.24 26.95
C VAL A 148 14.37 -20.18 26.54
N THR A 149 14.79 -21.11 25.68
CA THR A 149 16.17 -21.18 25.18
C THR A 149 16.56 -19.94 24.38
N SER A 150 15.64 -19.37 23.61
CA SER A 150 15.82 -18.11 22.86
C SER A 150 14.49 -17.42 22.68
N ALA A 151 14.42 -16.15 22.98
CA ALA A 151 13.27 -15.31 22.69
C ALA A 151 13.38 -14.56 21.35
N SER A 152 14.36 -14.92 20.51
CA SER A 152 14.52 -14.30 19.20
C SER A 152 13.31 -14.55 18.31
N GLY A 153 12.70 -13.48 17.79
CA GLY A 153 11.50 -13.54 16.96
C GLY A 153 10.18 -13.68 17.73
N ILE A 154 10.21 -13.59 19.06
CA ILE A 154 9.02 -13.51 19.92
C ILE A 154 8.91 -12.03 20.38
N SER A 155 7.71 -11.51 20.38
CA SER A 155 7.42 -10.12 20.78
C SER A 155 6.26 -10.04 21.78
N ALA A 156 6.21 -9.00 22.57
CA ALA A 156 5.04 -8.74 23.43
C ALA A 156 3.80 -8.55 22.53
N GLY A 157 2.74 -9.26 22.87
CA GLY A 157 1.51 -9.32 22.07
C GLY A 157 1.35 -10.59 21.24
N ASP A 158 2.42 -11.34 21.00
CA ASP A 158 2.36 -12.62 20.28
C ASP A 158 1.54 -13.66 21.05
N ILE A 159 0.99 -14.60 20.32
CA ILE A 159 0.31 -15.77 20.86
C ILE A 159 1.26 -16.96 20.77
N VAL A 160 1.46 -17.64 21.88
CA VAL A 160 2.30 -18.84 21.97
C VAL A 160 1.48 -20.03 22.44
N ASN A 161 1.85 -21.21 21.97
CA ASN A 161 1.28 -22.48 22.39
C ASN A 161 2.41 -23.42 22.88
N PHE A 162 2.21 -24.07 24.00
CA PHE A 162 3.18 -24.98 24.61
C PHE A 162 2.94 -26.45 24.22
N GLY A 163 2.14 -26.71 23.19
CA GLY A 163 1.75 -28.04 22.76
C GLY A 163 0.53 -28.58 23.49
N ASP A 164 -0.14 -27.73 24.25
CA ASP A 164 -1.45 -27.99 24.83
C ASP A 164 -2.57 -27.40 23.96
N GLN A 165 -3.82 -27.49 24.44
CA GLN A 165 -4.99 -26.98 23.73
C GLN A 165 -5.25 -25.47 23.97
N TYR A 166 -4.35 -24.77 24.66
CA TYR A 166 -4.51 -23.36 25.02
C TYR A 166 -3.53 -22.47 24.34
N GLU A 167 -3.94 -21.24 24.12
CA GLU A 167 -3.14 -20.15 23.58
C GLU A 167 -2.85 -19.13 24.66
N TYR A 168 -1.60 -18.71 24.75
CA TYR A 168 -1.14 -17.78 25.78
C TYR A 168 -0.58 -16.52 25.12
N ARG A 169 -0.98 -15.37 25.62
CA ARG A 169 -0.47 -14.10 25.11
C ARG A 169 0.79 -13.69 25.85
N VAL A 170 1.85 -13.40 25.11
CA VAL A 170 3.08 -12.82 25.65
C VAL A 170 2.81 -11.38 26.09
N ILE A 171 2.98 -11.07 27.38
CA ILE A 171 2.77 -9.74 27.95
C ILE A 171 4.05 -8.93 27.89
N SER A 172 5.18 -9.54 28.22
CA SER A 172 6.49 -8.89 28.19
C SER A 172 7.59 -9.94 28.01
N ILE A 173 8.74 -9.48 27.54
CA ILE A 173 9.95 -10.27 27.41
C ILE A 173 11.04 -9.59 28.21
N SER A 174 11.73 -10.34 29.08
CA SER A 174 12.93 -9.90 29.77
C SER A 174 14.11 -10.77 29.34
N SER A 175 15.23 -10.15 29.02
CA SER A 175 16.51 -10.85 28.86
C SER A 175 17.18 -11.01 30.22
N ASN A 176 17.62 -12.21 30.54
CA ASN A 176 18.53 -12.42 31.68
C ASN A 176 19.92 -11.92 31.30
#